data_1e4873ab3289ca323dc812a768a830c2
#
_entry.id   1e4873ab3289ca323dc812a768a830c2
#
_cell.length_a   1.000
_cell.length_b   1.000
_cell.length_c   1.000
_cell.angle_alpha   90.00
_cell.angle_beta   90.00
_cell.angle_gamma   90.00
#
_symmetry.space_group_name_H-M   'P 1'
#
loop_
_entity.id
_entity.type
_entity.pdbx_description
1 polymer ?
#
loop_
_entity_poly.entity_id
_entity_poly.type
_entity_poly.pdbx_seq_one_letter_code
_entity_poly.pdbx_strand_id
1 'polypeptide(L)'
;MLDSDKECCTILANLLIAKGVKRIVLSPGSRNAPLIVSFARRKEFEKFVVLDERSAAFMAMGIAQQSGEPVAVVCTSGTALLNYAPAVAEAYYQHIPLIVISADRPEEWIDQEDSQTLRQKNLFAPFVKASYSLPPEITCDDERWWVNRLVNDAVNLSVRSKPGPVH
;
A
#
# COMPACT_ATOMS: atom_id res chain seq x y z
N MET A 1 -13.28 -1.70 20.57
CA MET A 1 -13.65 -2.17 19.20
C MET A 1 -12.42 -2.86 18.66
N LEU A 2 -12.51 -4.14 18.25
CA LEU A 2 -11.34 -4.91 17.81
C LEU A 2 -10.81 -4.30 16.49
N ASP A 3 -9.53 -3.98 16.46
CA ASP A 3 -8.77 -3.65 15.25
C ASP A 3 -8.53 -4.95 14.43
N SER A 4 -7.74 -4.89 13.37
CA SER A 4 -7.30 -6.10 12.68
C SER A 4 -6.51 -7.01 13.64
N ASP A 5 -6.63 -8.32 13.46
CA ASP A 5 -5.80 -9.32 14.14
C ASP A 5 -4.33 -9.33 13.65
N LYS A 6 -4.05 -8.64 12.55
CA LYS A 6 -2.70 -8.50 11.99
C LYS A 6 -2.04 -7.21 12.48
N GLU A 7 -1.08 -7.36 13.38
CA GLU A 7 -0.37 -6.22 13.99
C GLU A 7 0.30 -5.32 12.93
N CYS A 8 0.89 -5.90 11.88
CA CYS A 8 1.52 -5.12 10.81
C CYS A 8 0.54 -4.16 10.11
N CYS A 9 -0.75 -4.55 9.95
CA CYS A 9 -1.77 -3.67 9.39
C CYS A 9 -2.09 -2.50 10.32
N THR A 10 -2.11 -2.74 11.61
CA THR A 10 -2.32 -1.71 12.64
C THR A 10 -1.15 -0.73 12.69
N ILE A 11 0.09 -1.23 12.67
CA ILE A 11 1.30 -0.39 12.62
C ILE A 11 1.30 0.47 11.36
N LEU A 12 1.04 -0.14 10.20
CA LEU A 12 0.98 0.57 8.93
C LEU A 12 -0.03 1.73 8.98
N ALA A 13 -1.25 1.46 9.42
CA ALA A 13 -2.28 2.49 9.49
C ALA A 13 -1.91 3.62 10.47
N ASN A 14 -1.37 3.30 11.63
CA ASN A 14 -0.96 4.29 12.63
C ASN A 14 0.19 5.16 12.12
N LEU A 15 1.18 4.57 11.43
CA LEU A 15 2.30 5.31 10.88
C LEU A 15 1.88 6.22 9.72
N LEU A 16 0.97 5.77 8.84
CA LEU A 16 0.42 6.63 7.81
C LEU A 16 -0.25 7.87 8.41
N ILE A 17 -1.05 7.70 9.47
CA ILE A 17 -1.67 8.82 10.20
C ILE A 17 -0.60 9.74 10.81
N ALA A 18 0.35 9.17 11.53
CA ALA A 18 1.43 9.93 12.18
C ALA A 18 2.30 10.71 11.19
N LYS A 19 2.39 10.24 9.94
CA LYS A 19 3.08 10.91 8.83
C LYS A 19 2.22 11.87 8.02
N GLY A 20 0.97 12.07 8.42
CA GLY A 20 0.07 13.02 7.78
C GLY A 20 -0.55 12.55 6.47
N VAL A 21 -0.55 11.25 6.20
CA VAL A 21 -1.32 10.68 5.08
C VAL A 21 -2.80 10.74 5.46
N LYS A 22 -3.56 11.56 4.75
CA LYS A 22 -4.97 11.82 5.08
C LYS A 22 -5.94 11.04 4.21
N ARG A 23 -5.55 10.69 2.99
CA ARG A 23 -6.45 10.13 1.97
C ARG A 23 -6.01 8.74 1.56
N ILE A 24 -6.99 7.86 1.44
CA ILE A 24 -6.75 6.48 1.10
C ILE A 24 -7.85 5.97 0.14
N VAL A 25 -7.42 5.36 -0.96
CA VAL A 25 -8.31 4.71 -1.93
C VAL A 25 -8.25 3.20 -1.71
N LEU A 26 -9.38 2.58 -1.55
CA LEU A 26 -9.53 1.19 -1.15
C LEU A 26 -10.22 0.38 -2.24
N SER A 27 -9.54 -0.64 -2.78
CA SER A 27 -10.15 -1.68 -3.63
C SER A 27 -10.26 -2.96 -2.80
N PRO A 28 -11.46 -3.26 -2.24
CA PRO A 28 -11.62 -4.36 -1.30
C PRO A 28 -11.55 -5.73 -1.99
N GLY A 29 -10.95 -6.68 -1.30
CA GLY A 29 -10.89 -8.09 -1.65
C GLY A 29 -10.66 -8.93 -0.40
N SER A 30 -10.73 -10.25 -0.51
CA SER A 30 -10.66 -11.14 0.65
C SER A 30 -9.28 -11.09 1.35
N ARG A 31 -8.19 -11.04 0.58
CA ARG A 31 -6.83 -11.10 1.16
C ARG A 31 -6.36 -9.78 1.76
N ASN A 32 -6.92 -8.66 1.34
CA ASN A 32 -6.64 -7.38 1.99
C ASN A 32 -7.66 -7.00 3.07
N ALA A 33 -8.55 -7.92 3.48
CA ALA A 33 -9.53 -7.66 4.53
C ALA A 33 -8.91 -7.10 5.83
N PRO A 34 -7.78 -7.61 6.34
CA PRO A 34 -7.12 -7.04 7.52
C PRO A 34 -6.71 -5.57 7.32
N LEU A 35 -6.19 -5.22 6.14
CA LEU A 35 -5.86 -3.83 5.77
C LEU A 35 -7.13 -2.97 5.72
N ILE A 36 -8.17 -3.44 5.02
CA ILE A 36 -9.44 -2.72 4.90
C ILE A 36 -10.04 -2.44 6.28
N VAL A 37 -10.06 -3.43 7.17
CA VAL A 37 -10.59 -3.27 8.54
C VAL A 37 -9.78 -2.23 9.31
N SER A 38 -8.44 -2.30 9.24
CA SER A 38 -7.57 -1.34 9.90
C SER A 38 -7.78 0.09 9.42
N PHE A 39 -7.94 0.30 8.12
CA PHE A 39 -8.15 1.63 7.56
C PHE A 39 -9.59 2.13 7.74
N ALA A 40 -10.59 1.27 7.53
CA ALA A 40 -11.99 1.67 7.59
C ALA A 40 -12.42 2.23 8.95
N ARG A 41 -11.82 1.73 10.04
CA ARG A 41 -12.15 2.11 11.41
C ARG A 41 -11.51 3.41 11.89
N ARG A 42 -10.51 3.92 11.18
CA ARG A 42 -9.80 5.15 11.55
C ARG A 42 -10.45 6.37 10.93
N LYS A 43 -10.94 7.28 11.78
CA LYS A 43 -11.64 8.51 11.35
C LYS A 43 -10.70 9.54 10.74
N GLU A 44 -9.41 9.40 10.98
CA GLU A 44 -8.36 10.27 10.49
C GLU A 44 -8.19 10.20 8.98
N PHE A 45 -8.62 9.07 8.37
CA PHE A 45 -8.58 8.93 6.92
C PHE A 45 -9.87 9.38 6.25
N GLU A 46 -9.73 10.18 5.21
CA GLU A 46 -10.71 10.35 4.15
C GLU A 46 -10.60 9.14 3.20
N LYS A 47 -11.66 8.34 3.14
CA LYS A 47 -11.66 7.03 2.46
C LYS A 47 -12.52 7.04 1.21
N PHE A 48 -11.97 6.55 0.12
CA PHE A 48 -12.67 6.35 -1.14
C PHE A 48 -12.67 4.86 -1.47
N VAL A 49 -13.84 4.27 -1.70
CA VAL A 49 -13.96 2.86 -2.10
C VAL A 49 -14.21 2.81 -3.59
N VAL A 50 -13.28 2.20 -4.32
CA VAL A 50 -13.32 2.05 -5.78
C VAL A 50 -13.03 0.60 -6.15
N LEU A 51 -13.99 -0.07 -6.76
CA LEU A 51 -13.90 -1.52 -7.03
C LEU A 51 -12.93 -1.86 -8.16
N ASP A 52 -12.86 -1.04 -9.20
CA ASP A 52 -11.91 -1.22 -10.29
C ASP A 52 -10.54 -0.66 -9.89
N GLU A 53 -9.56 -1.53 -9.82
CA GLU A 53 -8.22 -1.19 -9.32
C GLU A 53 -7.52 -0.16 -10.20
N ARG A 54 -7.65 -0.25 -11.51
CA ARG A 54 -7.05 0.73 -12.42
C ARG A 54 -7.63 2.13 -12.17
N SER A 55 -8.94 2.23 -12.05
CA SER A 55 -9.63 3.48 -11.73
C SER A 55 -9.22 3.99 -10.33
N ALA A 56 -9.09 3.08 -9.35
CA ALA A 56 -8.64 3.41 -8.00
C ALA A 56 -7.23 4.02 -7.99
N ALA A 57 -6.30 3.43 -8.74
CA ALA A 57 -4.92 3.93 -8.81
C ALA A 57 -4.83 5.31 -9.47
N PHE A 58 -5.54 5.53 -10.58
CA PHE A 58 -5.60 6.84 -11.23
C PHE A 58 -6.31 7.88 -10.37
N MET A 59 -7.37 7.50 -9.64
CA MET A 59 -8.02 8.39 -8.68
C MET A 59 -7.06 8.80 -7.57
N ALA A 60 -6.34 7.84 -6.96
CA ALA A 60 -5.35 8.13 -5.93
C ALA A 60 -4.24 9.04 -6.43
N MET A 61 -3.73 8.77 -7.64
CA MET A 61 -2.73 9.61 -8.30
C MET A 61 -3.26 11.03 -8.54
N GLY A 62 -4.47 11.18 -9.07
CA GLY A 62 -5.08 12.49 -9.32
C GLY A 62 -5.30 13.29 -8.04
N ILE A 63 -5.73 12.63 -6.94
CA ILE A 63 -5.86 13.26 -5.62
C ILE A 63 -4.49 13.73 -5.11
N ALA A 64 -3.45 12.88 -5.22
CA ALA A 64 -2.10 13.23 -4.79
C ALA A 64 -1.52 14.39 -5.60
N GLN A 65 -1.74 14.38 -6.92
CA GLN A 65 -1.32 15.44 -7.82
C GLN A 65 -1.98 16.79 -7.47
N GLN A 66 -3.28 16.76 -7.24
CA GLN A 66 -4.06 17.98 -6.98
C GLN A 66 -3.79 18.56 -5.58
N SER A 67 -3.58 17.69 -4.58
CA SER A 67 -3.36 18.12 -3.21
C SER A 67 -1.89 18.41 -2.88
N GLY A 68 -0.95 17.85 -3.62
CA GLY A 68 0.47 17.86 -3.27
C GLY A 68 0.82 16.99 -2.06
N GLU A 69 -0.14 16.23 -1.53
CA GLU A 69 0.02 15.36 -0.35
C GLU A 69 0.12 13.88 -0.78
N PRO A 70 0.81 13.02 0.00
CA PRO A 70 0.86 11.59 -0.29
C PRO A 70 -0.53 10.95 -0.11
N VAL A 71 -0.89 10.09 -1.05
CA VAL A 71 -2.14 9.32 -1.03
C VAL A 71 -1.81 7.83 -1.05
N ALA A 72 -2.48 7.06 -0.21
CA ALA A 72 -2.36 5.62 -0.21
C ALA A 72 -3.43 4.98 -1.12
N VAL A 73 -3.05 3.92 -1.84
CA VAL A 73 -3.98 3.09 -2.63
C VAL A 73 -3.77 1.62 -2.25
N VAL A 74 -4.86 0.91 -2.00
CA VAL A 74 -4.84 -0.42 -1.37
C VAL A 74 -5.61 -1.42 -2.21
N CYS A 75 -4.98 -2.55 -2.58
CA CYS A 75 -5.64 -3.65 -3.27
C CYS A 75 -5.36 -5.02 -2.65
N THR A 76 -6.10 -6.00 -3.12
CA THR A 76 -5.85 -7.41 -2.83
C THR A 76 -4.65 -7.94 -3.62
N SER A 77 -4.33 -9.24 -3.50
CA SER A 77 -3.21 -9.87 -4.20
C SER A 77 -3.53 -10.17 -5.67
N GLY A 78 -2.50 -10.55 -6.41
CA GLY A 78 -2.62 -11.05 -7.77
C GLY A 78 -2.79 -9.96 -8.81
N THR A 79 -3.62 -10.20 -9.82
CA THR A 79 -3.84 -9.28 -10.95
C THR A 79 -4.41 -7.92 -10.55
N ALA A 80 -5.03 -7.81 -9.37
CA ALA A 80 -5.43 -6.53 -8.79
C ALA A 80 -4.26 -5.53 -8.77
N LEU A 81 -3.10 -5.97 -8.27
CA LEU A 81 -1.90 -5.14 -8.22
C LEU A 81 -1.41 -4.73 -9.61
N LEU A 82 -1.47 -5.63 -10.61
CA LEU A 82 -1.06 -5.31 -11.99
C LEU A 82 -1.88 -4.17 -12.61
N ASN A 83 -3.15 -4.03 -12.21
CA ASN A 83 -3.99 -2.93 -12.67
C ASN A 83 -3.51 -1.56 -12.19
N TYR A 84 -2.66 -1.50 -11.17
CA TYR A 84 -2.06 -0.23 -10.72
C TYR A 84 -0.89 0.22 -11.59
N ALA A 85 -0.30 -0.66 -12.39
CA ALA A 85 0.92 -0.40 -13.14
C ALA A 85 0.89 0.89 -13.99
N PRO A 86 -0.17 1.19 -14.77
CA PRO A 86 -0.21 2.42 -15.55
C PRO A 86 -0.13 3.68 -14.70
N ALA A 87 -0.90 3.74 -13.60
CA ALA A 87 -0.90 4.90 -12.71
C ALA A 87 0.41 5.02 -11.93
N VAL A 88 1.01 3.91 -11.52
CA VAL A 88 2.30 3.89 -10.83
C VAL A 88 3.41 4.42 -11.75
N ALA A 89 3.44 3.96 -13.00
CA ALA A 89 4.40 4.44 -13.99
C ALA A 89 4.24 5.95 -14.24
N GLU A 90 3.01 6.42 -14.42
CA GLU A 90 2.74 7.84 -14.61
C GLU A 90 3.14 8.66 -13.38
N ALA A 91 2.78 8.21 -12.17
CA ALA A 91 3.17 8.87 -10.92
C ALA A 91 4.69 8.97 -10.74
N TYR A 92 5.44 7.97 -11.21
CA TYR A 92 6.90 7.98 -11.17
C TYR A 92 7.49 9.11 -12.02
N TYR A 93 7.07 9.21 -13.28
CA TYR A 93 7.58 10.24 -14.19
C TYR A 93 7.08 11.65 -13.86
N GLN A 94 5.90 11.77 -13.27
CA GLN A 94 5.36 13.07 -12.84
C GLN A 94 5.74 13.45 -11.41
N HIS A 95 6.54 12.63 -10.71
CA HIS A 95 6.96 12.88 -9.33
C HIS A 95 5.78 13.05 -8.36
N ILE A 96 4.77 12.21 -8.48
CA ILE A 96 3.57 12.23 -7.63
C ILE A 96 3.77 11.26 -6.46
N PRO A 97 3.57 11.70 -5.20
CA PRO A 97 3.76 10.87 -4.02
C PRO A 97 2.60 9.86 -3.85
N LEU A 98 2.76 8.66 -4.39
CA LEU A 98 1.77 7.60 -4.30
C LEU A 98 2.30 6.45 -3.42
N ILE A 99 1.52 6.02 -2.43
CA ILE A 99 1.85 4.90 -1.56
C ILE A 99 0.99 3.71 -1.96
N VAL A 100 1.59 2.77 -2.69
CA VAL A 100 0.91 1.54 -3.11
C VAL A 100 1.02 0.49 -2.01
N ILE A 101 -0.11 -0.06 -1.60
CA ILE A 101 -0.20 -1.09 -0.57
C ILE A 101 -0.97 -2.28 -1.16
N SER A 102 -0.33 -3.43 -1.24
CA SER A 102 -0.98 -4.65 -1.72
C SER A 102 -0.94 -5.75 -0.66
N ALA A 103 -2.00 -6.54 -0.56
CA ALA A 103 -1.89 -7.82 0.07
C ALA A 103 -1.08 -8.76 -0.83
N ASP A 104 -0.48 -9.79 -0.26
CA ASP A 104 0.24 -10.82 -1.00
C ASP A 104 -0.13 -12.22 -0.50
N ARG A 105 0.35 -13.22 -1.20
CA ARG A 105 0.32 -14.62 -0.77
C ARG A 105 1.64 -14.96 -0.09
N PRO A 106 1.64 -15.92 0.86
CA PRO A 106 2.89 -16.47 1.39
C PRO A 106 3.80 -16.97 0.28
N GLU A 107 5.12 -16.81 0.45
CA GLU A 107 6.11 -17.10 -0.60
C GLU A 107 6.04 -18.57 -1.08
N GLU A 108 5.70 -19.51 -0.20
CA GLU A 108 5.55 -20.93 -0.51
C GLU A 108 4.38 -21.26 -1.44
N TRP A 109 3.42 -20.34 -1.59
CA TRP A 109 2.27 -20.49 -2.50
C TRP A 109 2.49 -19.87 -3.88
N ILE A 110 3.58 -19.12 -4.04
CA ILE A 110 3.88 -18.49 -5.32
C ILE A 110 4.32 -19.55 -6.34
N ASP A 111 3.78 -19.48 -7.55
CA ASP A 111 4.00 -20.42 -8.64
C ASP A 111 3.52 -21.87 -8.34
N GLN A 112 2.58 -22.03 -7.42
CA GLN A 112 1.96 -23.33 -7.08
C GLN A 112 0.54 -23.48 -7.66
N GLU A 113 0.24 -22.80 -8.74
CA GLU A 113 -1.07 -22.82 -9.41
C GLU A 113 -2.24 -22.34 -8.53
N ASP A 114 -1.95 -21.67 -7.41
CA ASP A 114 -2.96 -21.08 -6.55
C ASP A 114 -3.55 -19.81 -7.16
N SER A 115 -4.85 -19.62 -6.95
CA SER A 115 -5.60 -18.51 -7.52
C SER A 115 -5.16 -17.16 -6.96
N GLN A 116 -5.19 -16.11 -7.80
CA GLN A 116 -4.82 -14.74 -7.41
C GLN A 116 -3.39 -14.62 -6.84
N THR A 117 -2.45 -15.38 -7.40
CA THR A 117 -1.06 -15.42 -6.97
C THR A 117 -0.18 -14.91 -8.10
N LEU A 118 0.73 -14.01 -7.76
CA LEU A 118 1.73 -13.44 -8.67
C LEU A 118 3.05 -13.25 -7.90
N ARG A 119 4.13 -13.12 -8.65
CA ARG A 119 5.42 -12.65 -8.11
C ARG A 119 5.35 -11.14 -7.91
N GLN A 120 4.84 -10.69 -6.74
CA GLN A 120 4.58 -9.28 -6.45
C GLN A 120 5.82 -8.52 -5.98
N LYS A 121 6.78 -9.22 -5.40
CA LYS A 121 8.03 -8.62 -4.91
C LYS A 121 8.77 -7.91 -6.04
N ASN A 122 9.02 -6.62 -5.87
CA ASN A 122 9.65 -5.76 -6.88
C ASN A 122 8.90 -5.64 -8.21
N LEU A 123 7.60 -5.93 -8.25
CA LEU A 123 6.80 -5.88 -9.49
C LEU A 123 6.91 -4.54 -10.22
N PHE A 124 6.98 -3.45 -9.48
CA PHE A 124 7.08 -2.10 -10.02
C PHE A 124 8.50 -1.52 -9.96
N ALA A 125 9.53 -2.34 -9.78
CA ALA A 125 10.91 -1.87 -9.55
C ALA A 125 11.37 -0.74 -10.49
N PRO A 126 11.07 -0.72 -11.80
CA PRO A 126 11.45 0.37 -12.69
C PRO A 126 10.70 1.69 -12.43
N PHE A 127 9.56 1.64 -11.76
CA PHE A 127 8.61 2.76 -11.63
C PHE A 127 8.24 3.09 -10.20
N VAL A 128 9.03 2.66 -9.22
CA VAL A 128 8.90 3.05 -7.82
C VAL A 128 10.25 3.47 -7.25
N LYS A 129 10.25 4.33 -6.26
CA LYS A 129 11.47 4.74 -5.56
C LYS A 129 12.03 3.61 -4.70
N ALA A 130 11.15 2.78 -4.15
CA ALA A 130 11.49 1.55 -3.44
C ALA A 130 10.27 0.63 -3.34
N SER A 131 10.56 -0.66 -3.10
CA SER A 131 9.56 -1.69 -2.82
C SER A 131 9.93 -2.39 -1.51
N TYR A 132 8.95 -2.58 -0.64
CA TYR A 132 9.11 -3.15 0.69
C TYR A 132 8.19 -4.35 0.84
N SER A 133 8.65 -5.38 1.54
CA SER A 133 7.82 -6.51 1.96
C SER A 133 7.73 -6.54 3.49
N LEU A 134 6.51 -6.60 4.00
CA LEU A 134 6.27 -6.72 5.43
C LEU A 134 6.05 -8.19 5.79
N PRO A 135 6.46 -8.64 6.99
CA PRO A 135 6.21 -10.01 7.42
C PRO A 135 4.71 -10.24 7.61
N PRO A 136 4.21 -11.47 7.39
CA PRO A 136 2.80 -11.81 7.56
C PRO A 136 2.35 -11.73 9.02
N GLU A 137 3.27 -11.94 9.96
CA GLU A 137 3.06 -11.89 11.40
C GLU A 137 4.27 -11.24 12.08
N ILE A 138 4.03 -10.64 13.24
CA ILE A 138 5.06 -10.08 14.10
C ILE A 138 5.13 -10.97 15.34
N THR A 139 6.26 -11.65 15.51
CA THR A 139 6.47 -12.62 16.59
C THR A 139 7.40 -12.11 17.68
N CYS A 140 8.17 -11.07 17.40
CA CYS A 140 9.14 -10.50 18.35
C CYS A 140 9.29 -8.98 18.18
N ASP A 141 9.98 -8.35 19.15
CA ASP A 141 10.19 -6.90 19.15
C ASP A 141 11.09 -6.42 18.01
N ASP A 142 12.05 -7.22 17.56
CA ASP A 142 12.91 -6.87 16.43
C ASP A 142 12.13 -6.80 15.12
N GLU A 143 11.19 -7.72 14.88
CA GLU A 143 10.30 -7.67 13.74
C GLU A 143 9.37 -6.46 13.81
N ARG A 144 8.83 -6.16 15.00
CA ARG A 144 8.02 -4.96 15.21
C ARG A 144 8.81 -3.68 14.91
N TRP A 145 10.03 -3.58 15.43
CA TRP A 145 10.93 -2.48 15.12
C TRP A 145 11.19 -2.38 13.62
N TRP A 146 11.45 -3.52 12.96
CA TRP A 146 11.74 -3.59 11.53
C TRP A 146 10.56 -3.12 10.68
N VAL A 147 9.34 -3.59 10.97
CA VAL A 147 8.12 -3.13 10.29
C VAL A 147 7.95 -1.61 10.43
N ASN A 148 8.09 -1.09 11.64
CA ASN A 148 8.05 0.35 11.87
C ASN A 148 9.09 1.10 11.02
N ARG A 149 10.31 0.57 10.93
CA ARG A 149 11.39 1.14 10.15
C ARG A 149 11.05 1.17 8.66
N LEU A 150 10.59 0.05 8.10
CA LEU A 150 10.24 -0.06 6.68
C LEU A 150 9.12 0.89 6.29
N VAL A 151 8.05 0.95 7.07
CA VAL A 151 6.91 1.84 6.79
C VAL A 151 7.32 3.31 6.90
N ASN A 152 8.09 3.67 7.93
CA ASN A 152 8.64 5.03 8.04
C ASN A 152 9.49 5.42 6.83
N ASP A 153 10.35 4.52 6.38
CA ASP A 153 11.21 4.77 5.24
C ASP A 153 10.40 4.92 3.95
N ALA A 154 9.43 4.03 3.71
CA ALA A 154 8.54 4.10 2.56
C ALA A 154 7.81 5.45 2.46
N VAL A 155 7.15 5.89 3.55
CA VAL A 155 6.41 7.15 3.55
C VAL A 155 7.35 8.35 3.38
N ASN A 156 8.46 8.36 4.09
CA ASN A 156 9.45 9.44 3.95
C ASN A 156 10.01 9.50 2.52
N LEU A 157 10.31 8.35 1.93
CA LEU A 157 10.87 8.28 0.58
C LEU A 157 9.86 8.77 -0.47
N SER A 158 8.56 8.49 -0.28
CA SER A 158 7.53 8.93 -1.23
C SER A 158 7.48 10.45 -1.39
N VAL A 159 7.83 11.22 -0.34
CA VAL A 159 7.72 12.69 -0.34
C VAL A 159 9.06 13.42 -0.40
N ARG A 160 10.20 12.75 -0.12
CA ARG A 160 11.53 13.40 -0.08
C ARG A 160 12.10 13.68 -1.46
N SER A 161 12.85 14.79 -1.56
CA SER A 161 13.56 15.24 -2.77
C SER A 161 12.61 15.39 -3.96
N LYS A 162 12.69 14.50 -4.93
CA LYS A 162 11.67 14.36 -5.95
C LYS A 162 10.64 13.36 -5.42
N PRO A 163 9.39 13.79 -5.14
CA PRO A 163 8.33 12.86 -4.76
C PRO A 163 8.16 11.74 -5.78
N GLY A 164 7.55 10.65 -5.38
CA GLY A 164 7.31 9.54 -6.30
C GLY A 164 6.68 8.34 -5.61
N PRO A 165 6.22 7.36 -6.37
CA PRO A 165 5.56 6.19 -5.83
C PRO A 165 6.53 5.28 -5.06
N VAL A 166 5.98 4.61 -4.05
CA VAL A 166 6.60 3.50 -3.30
C VAL A 166 5.62 2.32 -3.24
N HIS A 167 6.14 1.10 -3.10
CA HIS A 167 5.31 -0.10 -2.99
C HIS A 167 5.67 -0.86 -1.72
#